data_c06cc7cb5aa2dbf9dac14ecf171c145f
#
_entry.id   c06cc7cb5aa2dbf9dac14ecf171c145f
#
_cell.length_a   1.000
_cell.length_b   1.000
_cell.length_c   1.000
_cell.angle_alpha   90.00
_cell.angle_beta   90.00
_cell.angle_gamma   90.00
#
_symmetry.space_group_name_H-M   'P 1'
#
loop_
_entity.id
_entity.type
_entity.pdbx_description
1 polymer ?
#
loop_
_entity_poly.entity_id
_entity_poly.type
_entity_poly.pdbx_seq_one_letter_code
_entity_poly.pdbx_strand_id
1 'polypeptide(L)'
;MQQPQRRRRNVAPFVIAILVAGSLIVGLRLFIGSRDDGGGGGGKPAKNAETAACEGKGVRLTVAASLEKAELLRKMAADYSGRKVGGQCAEVTVTRSSGALIQALARGWDEGRDGPRPDVWSPASSSWLALLRQRAAASDTASPVSGDNPSVAKTPLVIAMPKPMAEALGWPGKKLGWSDLLELSKSSWAKYGHPEWGAFRLGKTNPNFSTSGLNATIGTYFAATGLSGDLTERNVADPEARKFVQGVEHSIVHYGDTTLTFLSNLQRADDAGTGLSYISAVAVEEKSVWDYNEGNPTGDPTTLGKHPKPKVPLVAIYPKEGTLYSDSPYAVLTTPWVDDAKRAVAADFLTYLQAAPQQKEFTDHAFRSHDGKPGKLITQANGLLPAEPRSTLSPPAPNVLDKVLSSWAELRKPANVLMVIDVSGSMGAQVPDTGKSKLELAKQAAVNALTQFGPHDQVGLWMFSTQRDGDRDYLELAPIATVDDAQRKRLRSRLEGLTPDGGTGLYDTALAAYQHVQGRHSGEAINAVVFLTDGRNEDNDSLSLDGLLAGLRTEQSRESVRMFTIAYGQDADLGVLRKISEVTNAAAYDSREPGSIDQVFTAVVSNF
;
A
#
# COMPACT_ATOMS: atom_id res chain seq x y z
N MET A 1 23.27 -8.42 66.45
CA MET A 1 23.09 -7.05 65.96
C MET A 1 24.17 -6.76 64.93
N GLN A 2 23.87 -6.90 63.67
CA GLN A 2 24.71 -6.43 62.53
C GLN A 2 23.76 -5.82 61.49
N GLN A 3 23.99 -4.55 61.16
CA GLN A 3 23.25 -3.80 60.18
C GLN A 3 23.69 -4.22 58.74
N PRO A 4 22.81 -4.24 57.74
CA PRO A 4 23.18 -4.49 56.36
C PRO A 4 23.62 -3.19 55.67
N GLN A 5 24.80 -3.24 55.02
CA GLN A 5 25.36 -2.16 54.19
C GLN A 5 24.53 -1.93 52.93
N ARG A 6 24.19 -0.64 52.68
CA ARG A 6 23.62 -0.15 51.42
C ARG A 6 24.68 -0.19 50.31
N ARG A 7 24.48 -0.98 49.27
CA ARG A 7 25.21 -0.91 48.00
C ARG A 7 24.81 0.35 47.23
N ARG A 8 25.74 1.26 47.03
CA ARG A 8 25.65 2.39 46.10
C ARG A 8 25.70 1.85 44.67
N ARG A 9 24.67 2.13 43.86
CA ARG A 9 24.66 1.89 42.41
C ARG A 9 25.54 2.97 41.75
N ASN A 10 26.57 2.54 41.02
CA ASN A 10 27.43 3.40 40.21
C ASN A 10 26.65 3.81 38.93
N VAL A 11 26.42 5.13 38.78
CA VAL A 11 25.74 5.73 37.62
C VAL A 11 26.76 6.16 36.53
N ALA A 12 28.04 5.81 36.70
CA ALA A 12 29.14 6.25 35.85
C ALA A 12 29.17 5.76 34.38
N PRO A 13 28.66 4.60 33.99
CA PRO A 13 28.78 4.17 32.59
C PRO A 13 27.80 4.85 31.61
N PHE A 14 26.68 5.43 32.09
CA PHE A 14 25.70 6.04 31.18
C PHE A 14 26.07 7.48 30.74
N VAL A 15 26.75 8.23 31.56
CA VAL A 15 27.14 9.60 31.21
C VAL A 15 28.31 9.63 30.20
N ILE A 16 29.19 8.63 30.25
CA ILE A 16 30.32 8.50 29.30
C ILE A 16 29.83 8.11 27.88
N ALA A 17 28.77 7.28 27.76
CA ALA A 17 28.21 6.90 26.47
C ALA A 17 27.55 8.10 25.73
N ILE A 18 26.91 9.00 26.45
CA ILE A 18 26.27 10.20 25.87
C ILE A 18 27.34 11.23 25.41
N LEU A 19 28.44 11.36 26.13
CA LEU A 19 29.51 12.27 25.75
C LEU A 19 30.34 11.76 24.56
N VAL A 20 30.50 10.44 24.39
CA VAL A 20 31.20 9.87 23.24
C VAL A 20 30.33 9.95 21.98
N ALA A 21 29.03 9.77 22.07
CA ALA A 21 28.11 9.95 20.93
C ALA A 21 28.02 11.42 20.47
N GLY A 22 28.01 12.37 21.41
CA GLY A 22 28.06 13.81 21.11
C GLY A 22 29.36 14.25 20.45
N SER A 23 30.50 13.70 20.87
CA SER A 23 31.82 14.02 20.33
C SER A 23 32.03 13.46 18.90
N LEU A 24 31.44 12.34 18.55
CA LEU A 24 31.51 11.78 17.20
C LEU A 24 30.69 12.58 16.17
N ILE A 25 29.55 13.14 16.56
CA ILE A 25 28.73 14.00 15.68
C ILE A 25 29.41 15.36 15.42
N VAL A 26 30.09 15.94 16.41
CA VAL A 26 30.84 17.19 16.27
C VAL A 26 32.15 16.95 15.51
N GLY A 27 32.84 15.85 15.74
CA GLY A 27 34.09 15.48 15.05
C GLY A 27 33.88 15.24 13.55
N LEU A 28 32.75 14.66 13.16
CA LEU A 28 32.42 14.39 11.73
C LEU A 28 32.11 15.70 10.98
N ARG A 29 31.56 16.73 11.64
CA ARG A 29 31.34 18.04 11.01
C ARG A 29 32.63 18.87 10.84
N LEU A 30 33.63 18.68 11.69
CA LEU A 30 34.90 19.36 11.59
C LEU A 30 35.89 18.71 10.62
N PHE A 31 35.71 17.39 10.31
CA PHE A 31 36.59 16.67 9.38
C PHE A 31 36.23 16.85 7.90
N ILE A 32 35.04 17.37 7.59
CA ILE A 32 34.57 17.68 6.22
C ILE A 32 34.94 19.13 5.83
N GLY A 33 35.38 19.96 6.78
CA GLY A 33 35.71 21.38 6.59
C GLY A 33 37.16 21.74 6.27
N SER A 34 38.10 20.78 6.21
CA SER A 34 39.53 21.07 6.05
C SER A 34 40.19 20.14 5.03
N ARG A 35 39.94 20.36 3.75
CA ARG A 35 40.82 19.98 2.65
C ARG A 35 40.58 20.90 1.46
N ASP A 36 41.19 22.08 1.54
CA ASP A 36 41.61 22.82 0.35
C ASP A 36 43.13 23.00 0.49
N ASP A 37 43.87 22.46 -0.50
CA ASP A 37 44.95 23.11 -1.19
C ASP A 37 45.60 22.14 -2.17
N GLY A 38 45.66 22.56 -3.44
CA GLY A 38 46.62 22.00 -4.41
C GLY A 38 46.12 21.71 -5.81
N GLY A 39 45.92 22.73 -6.61
CA GLY A 39 46.35 22.82 -8.04
C GLY A 39 45.74 21.96 -9.10
N GLY A 40 45.04 22.57 -10.11
CA GLY A 40 44.88 22.02 -11.44
C GLY A 40 43.50 22.32 -12.08
N GLY A 41 43.49 23.24 -13.07
CA GLY A 41 42.31 23.81 -13.72
C GLY A 41 41.36 22.83 -14.40
N GLY A 42 40.07 23.11 -14.25
CA GLY A 42 38.97 22.47 -14.95
C GLY A 42 37.67 23.13 -14.56
N GLY A 43 36.95 23.74 -15.50
CA GLY A 43 35.84 24.65 -15.32
C GLY A 43 34.79 24.21 -14.31
N LYS A 44 34.53 25.05 -13.32
CA LYS A 44 33.39 24.94 -12.40
C LYS A 44 32.09 25.21 -13.15
N PRO A 45 31.05 24.37 -13.00
CA PRO A 45 29.72 24.81 -13.38
C PRO A 45 29.33 25.96 -12.43
N ALA A 46 28.79 27.03 -13.02
CA ALA A 46 28.35 28.22 -12.30
C ALA A 46 27.33 27.82 -11.22
N LYS A 47 27.69 27.97 -9.96
CA LYS A 47 26.72 27.98 -8.84
C LYS A 47 25.86 29.23 -9.05
N ASN A 48 24.56 29.03 -9.29
CA ASN A 48 23.60 30.12 -9.30
C ASN A 48 23.68 30.89 -7.97
N ALA A 49 23.86 32.20 -8.10
CA ALA A 49 24.17 33.12 -7.00
C ALA A 49 22.93 33.50 -6.16
N GLU A 50 22.13 32.53 -5.67
CA GLU A 50 20.96 32.80 -4.84
C GLU A 50 20.82 31.91 -3.59
N THR A 51 21.81 31.12 -3.24
CA THR A 51 21.84 30.43 -1.93
C THR A 51 22.56 31.30 -0.89
N ALA A 52 22.05 32.50 -0.60
CA ALA A 52 22.36 33.16 0.64
C ALA A 52 21.75 32.35 1.77
N ALA A 53 22.56 31.98 2.77
CA ALA A 53 22.11 31.20 3.93
C ALA A 53 20.79 31.76 4.47
N CYS A 54 19.79 30.86 4.60
CA CYS A 54 18.51 31.21 5.18
C CYS A 54 18.65 31.38 6.68
N GLU A 55 18.87 32.61 7.12
CA GLU A 55 18.82 33.00 8.54
C GLU A 55 17.40 33.50 8.84
N GLY A 56 16.65 32.80 9.70
CA GLY A 56 15.32 33.22 10.16
C GLY A 56 14.26 32.10 10.20
N LYS A 57 13.05 32.44 10.70
CA LYS A 57 11.89 31.54 10.67
C LYS A 57 11.46 31.35 9.21
N GLY A 58 11.67 30.15 8.67
CA GLY A 58 11.23 29.79 7.34
C GLY A 58 9.73 29.48 7.26
N VAL A 59 9.17 29.55 6.06
CA VAL A 59 7.83 29.02 5.75
C VAL A 59 7.94 27.53 5.56
N ARG A 60 7.30 26.77 6.44
CA ARG A 60 7.25 25.31 6.34
C ARG A 60 6.04 24.88 5.54
N LEU A 61 6.30 24.11 4.46
CA LEU A 61 5.30 23.52 3.58
C LEU A 61 5.31 21.99 3.72
N THR A 62 4.16 21.39 4.02
CA THR A 62 4.00 19.93 4.09
C THR A 62 3.25 19.44 2.86
N VAL A 63 3.88 18.55 2.08
CA VAL A 63 3.31 17.93 0.88
C VAL A 63 2.99 16.47 1.19
N ALA A 64 1.71 16.10 1.17
CA ALA A 64 1.28 14.70 1.21
C ALA A 64 1.29 14.14 -0.22
N ALA A 65 2.18 13.19 -0.50
CA ALA A 65 2.39 12.64 -1.83
C ALA A 65 2.09 11.13 -1.89
N SER A 66 1.59 10.67 -3.04
CA SER A 66 1.36 9.25 -3.27
C SER A 66 2.66 8.43 -3.21
N LEU A 67 2.51 7.17 -2.80
CA LEU A 67 3.60 6.30 -2.34
C LEU A 67 4.72 6.15 -3.38
N GLU A 68 4.36 6.00 -4.66
CA GLU A 68 5.28 5.72 -5.77
C GLU A 68 6.20 6.90 -6.14
N LYS A 69 5.86 8.14 -5.69
CA LYS A 69 6.68 9.34 -5.96
C LYS A 69 7.15 10.08 -4.71
N ALA A 70 6.65 9.71 -3.53
CA ALA A 70 6.93 10.45 -2.30
C ALA A 70 8.43 10.56 -1.99
N GLU A 71 9.21 9.49 -2.15
CA GLU A 71 10.65 9.50 -1.87
C GLU A 71 11.41 10.35 -2.90
N LEU A 72 11.01 10.30 -4.18
CA LEU A 72 11.58 11.14 -5.22
C LEU A 72 11.28 12.62 -4.95
N LEU A 73 10.04 12.95 -4.58
CA LEU A 73 9.67 14.30 -4.17
C LEU A 73 10.40 14.76 -2.90
N ARG A 74 10.67 13.84 -1.95
CA ARG A 74 11.44 14.17 -0.74
C ARG A 74 12.87 14.58 -1.07
N LYS A 75 13.52 13.86 -1.99
CA LYS A 75 14.85 14.25 -2.51
C LYS A 75 14.79 15.65 -3.14
N MET A 76 13.83 15.89 -4.05
CA MET A 76 13.67 17.19 -4.71
C MET A 76 13.33 18.31 -3.71
N ALA A 77 12.53 18.04 -2.68
CA ALA A 77 12.21 18.97 -1.61
C ALA A 77 13.43 19.34 -0.77
N ALA A 78 14.33 18.40 -0.50
CA ALA A 78 15.60 18.67 0.18
C ALA A 78 16.50 19.59 -0.66
N ASP A 79 16.58 19.35 -1.98
CA ASP A 79 17.36 20.19 -2.91
C ASP A 79 16.74 21.59 -3.10
N TYR A 80 15.43 21.71 -2.94
CA TYR A 80 14.68 22.97 -3.03
C TYR A 80 14.77 23.80 -1.76
N SER A 81 14.76 23.16 -0.59
CA SER A 81 14.71 23.82 0.72
C SER A 81 15.89 24.80 0.91
N GLY A 82 15.63 25.90 1.59
CA GLY A 82 16.61 26.99 1.76
C GLY A 82 16.53 28.09 0.69
N ARG A 83 15.63 27.96 -0.30
CA ARG A 83 15.34 29.05 -1.26
C ARG A 83 14.54 30.16 -0.59
N LYS A 84 14.71 31.40 -1.09
CA LYS A 84 13.89 32.55 -0.67
C LYS A 84 12.70 32.73 -1.59
N VAL A 85 11.49 32.69 -1.03
CA VAL A 85 10.22 32.96 -1.71
C VAL A 85 9.55 34.11 -0.99
N GLY A 86 9.26 35.22 -1.70
CA GLY A 86 8.69 36.41 -1.07
C GLY A 86 9.54 36.99 0.08
N GLY A 87 10.86 36.80 0.04
CA GLY A 87 11.79 37.22 1.10
C GLY A 87 11.91 36.27 2.29
N GLN A 88 11.13 35.22 2.35
CA GLN A 88 11.14 34.19 3.42
C GLN A 88 11.81 32.90 2.94
N CYS A 89 12.47 32.19 3.86
CA CYS A 89 13.07 30.89 3.57
C CYS A 89 12.00 29.82 3.45
N ALA A 90 12.03 29.03 2.38
CA ALA A 90 11.16 27.88 2.20
C ALA A 90 11.78 26.61 2.78
N GLU A 91 11.00 25.86 3.56
CA GLU A 91 11.33 24.52 4.05
C GLU A 91 10.20 23.57 3.60
N VAL A 92 10.51 22.60 2.72
CA VAL A 92 9.52 21.67 2.21
C VAL A 92 9.75 20.29 2.77
N THR A 93 8.70 19.72 3.40
CA THR A 93 8.68 18.33 3.86
C THR A 93 7.68 17.52 3.07
N VAL A 94 7.99 16.25 2.79
CA VAL A 94 7.12 15.34 2.05
C VAL A 94 6.74 14.16 2.92
N THR A 95 5.43 13.92 3.05
CA THR A 95 4.87 12.75 3.72
C THR A 95 4.27 11.79 2.70
N ARG A 96 4.29 10.49 3.02
CA ARG A 96 3.67 9.46 2.18
C ARG A 96 2.17 9.42 2.44
N SER A 97 1.35 9.31 1.38
CA SER A 97 -0.09 9.16 1.49
C SER A 97 -0.64 8.20 0.45
N SER A 98 -1.69 7.47 0.81
CA SER A 98 -2.50 6.68 -0.13
C SER A 98 -3.79 7.41 -0.50
N GLY A 99 -4.63 6.81 -1.35
CA GLY A 99 -5.98 7.30 -1.62
C GLY A 99 -6.86 7.43 -0.36
N ALA A 100 -6.54 6.72 0.72
CA ALA A 100 -7.24 6.81 2.01
C ALA A 100 -7.21 8.21 2.64
N LEU A 101 -6.25 9.08 2.29
CA LEU A 101 -6.18 10.47 2.76
C LEU A 101 -7.48 11.26 2.49
N ILE A 102 -8.21 10.88 1.46
CA ILE A 102 -9.51 11.50 1.12
C ILE A 102 -10.49 11.46 2.30
N GLN A 103 -10.45 10.40 3.12
CA GLN A 103 -11.34 10.25 4.28
C GLN A 103 -11.01 11.28 5.37
N ALA A 104 -9.72 11.49 5.64
CA ALA A 104 -9.26 12.48 6.61
C ALA A 104 -9.61 13.91 6.18
N LEU A 105 -9.37 14.24 4.91
CA LEU A 105 -9.68 15.56 4.36
C LEU A 105 -11.20 15.83 4.30
N ALA A 106 -12.01 14.82 3.97
CA ALA A 106 -13.47 14.98 3.86
C ALA A 106 -14.16 15.17 5.22
N ARG A 107 -13.71 14.50 6.29
CA ARG A 107 -14.32 14.62 7.63
C ARG A 107 -13.77 15.77 8.49
N GLY A 108 -12.75 16.47 8.01
CA GLY A 108 -11.94 17.40 8.79
C GLY A 108 -10.72 16.71 9.43
N TRP A 109 -9.58 17.38 9.29
CA TRP A 109 -8.28 16.88 9.75
C TRP A 109 -8.12 16.93 11.27
N ASP A 110 -7.70 15.84 11.88
CA ASP A 110 -7.37 15.72 13.29
C ASP A 110 -5.90 15.28 13.43
N GLU A 111 -5.02 16.18 13.90
CA GLU A 111 -3.57 15.91 14.00
C GLU A 111 -3.24 14.75 14.95
N GLY A 112 -4.06 14.52 15.98
CA GLY A 112 -3.87 13.40 16.92
C GLY A 112 -4.10 12.03 16.28
N ARG A 113 -4.95 11.98 15.25
CA ARG A 113 -5.30 10.75 14.52
C ARG A 113 -4.61 10.65 13.17
N ASP A 114 -4.55 11.76 12.43
CA ASP A 114 -4.16 11.80 11.02
C ASP A 114 -2.71 12.27 10.80
N GLY A 115 -2.04 12.67 11.89
CA GLY A 115 -0.68 13.19 11.85
C GLY A 115 -0.58 14.64 11.37
N PRO A 116 0.61 15.12 10.95
CA PRO A 116 0.82 16.50 10.54
C PRO A 116 -0.09 16.92 9.39
N ARG A 117 -0.67 18.13 9.49
CA ARG A 117 -1.56 18.68 8.45
C ARG A 117 -0.82 18.88 7.14
N PRO A 118 -1.33 18.36 6.01
CA PRO A 118 -0.79 18.69 4.70
C PRO A 118 -1.21 20.10 4.28
N ASP A 119 -0.30 20.82 3.62
CA ASP A 119 -0.60 22.10 2.95
C ASP A 119 -0.88 21.86 1.46
N VAL A 120 -0.27 20.81 0.91
CA VAL A 120 -0.45 20.35 -0.46
C VAL A 120 -0.77 18.86 -0.44
N TRP A 121 -1.75 18.44 -1.25
CA TRP A 121 -1.98 17.05 -1.55
C TRP A 121 -1.64 16.75 -3.01
N SER A 122 -0.71 15.82 -3.22
CA SER A 122 -0.32 15.32 -4.54
C SER A 122 -0.63 13.81 -4.63
N PRO A 123 -1.90 13.42 -4.85
CA PRO A 123 -2.26 12.03 -5.08
C PRO A 123 -1.70 11.51 -6.41
N ALA A 124 -1.83 10.22 -6.68
CA ALA A 124 -1.40 9.65 -7.96
C ALA A 124 -2.32 10.04 -9.12
N SER A 125 -3.61 10.34 -8.87
CA SER A 125 -4.58 10.71 -9.91
C SER A 125 -5.49 11.85 -9.47
N SER A 126 -5.87 12.70 -10.42
CA SER A 126 -6.92 13.73 -10.28
C SER A 126 -8.30 13.16 -9.94
N SER A 127 -8.54 11.87 -10.22
CA SER A 127 -9.76 11.17 -9.79
C SER A 127 -9.98 11.24 -8.27
N TRP A 128 -8.90 11.25 -7.46
CA TRP A 128 -9.00 11.41 -6.02
C TRP A 128 -9.45 12.81 -5.59
N LEU A 129 -9.00 13.84 -6.31
CA LEU A 129 -9.44 15.22 -6.07
C LEU A 129 -10.92 15.39 -6.44
N ALA A 130 -11.34 14.74 -7.53
CA ALA A 130 -12.74 14.74 -7.98
C ALA A 130 -13.65 14.05 -6.92
N LEU A 131 -13.24 12.89 -6.41
CA LEU A 131 -13.95 12.20 -5.32
C LEU A 131 -14.00 13.03 -4.03
N LEU A 132 -12.91 13.74 -3.68
CA LEU A 132 -12.91 14.61 -2.50
C LEU A 132 -13.92 15.76 -2.64
N ARG A 133 -13.98 16.40 -3.81
CA ARG A 133 -14.98 17.43 -4.11
C ARG A 133 -16.41 16.90 -3.99
N GLN A 134 -16.66 15.70 -4.52
CA GLN A 134 -17.96 15.04 -4.45
C GLN A 134 -18.37 14.75 -2.99
N ARG A 135 -17.46 14.21 -2.18
CA ARG A 135 -17.73 13.90 -0.76
C ARG A 135 -17.95 15.15 0.08
N ALA A 136 -17.20 16.22 -0.17
CA ALA A 136 -17.41 17.50 0.48
C ALA A 136 -18.80 18.09 0.13
N ALA A 137 -19.18 18.06 -1.15
CA ALA A 137 -20.50 18.50 -1.61
C ALA A 137 -21.64 17.66 -1.00
N ALA A 138 -21.49 16.35 -0.92
CA ALA A 138 -22.48 15.45 -0.30
C ALA A 138 -22.64 15.67 1.21
N SER A 139 -21.63 16.24 1.89
CA SER A 139 -21.63 16.57 3.31
C SER A 139 -21.96 18.05 3.58
N ASP A 140 -22.32 18.81 2.55
CA ASP A 140 -22.56 20.27 2.60
C ASP A 140 -21.39 21.05 3.24
N THR A 141 -20.14 20.60 2.92
CA THR A 141 -18.91 21.22 3.39
C THR A 141 -18.12 21.82 2.23
N ALA A 142 -17.35 22.88 2.53
CA ALA A 142 -16.44 23.46 1.53
C ALA A 142 -15.37 22.43 1.13
N SER A 143 -15.17 22.27 -0.19
CA SER A 143 -14.12 21.40 -0.68
C SER A 143 -12.74 21.92 -0.26
N PRO A 144 -11.88 21.08 0.34
CA PRO A 144 -10.52 21.49 0.68
C PRO A 144 -9.59 21.62 -0.54
N VAL A 145 -10.07 21.34 -1.74
CA VAL A 145 -9.34 21.52 -3.00
C VAL A 145 -10.17 22.29 -4.01
N SER A 146 -9.56 23.26 -4.68
CA SER A 146 -10.19 24.09 -5.71
C SER A 146 -9.25 24.35 -6.88
N GLY A 147 -9.82 24.87 -7.97
CA GLY A 147 -9.05 25.31 -9.15
C GLY A 147 -8.44 24.17 -9.96
N ASP A 148 -7.54 24.56 -10.85
CA ASP A 148 -6.72 23.66 -11.65
C ASP A 148 -5.60 23.11 -10.76
N ASN A 149 -5.33 21.82 -10.92
CA ASN A 149 -4.29 21.12 -10.17
C ASN A 149 -3.32 20.51 -11.19
N PRO A 150 -2.26 21.24 -11.59
CA PRO A 150 -1.34 20.79 -12.62
C PRO A 150 -0.63 19.49 -12.25
N SER A 151 -0.37 18.65 -13.26
CA SER A 151 0.42 17.43 -13.10
C SER A 151 1.89 17.74 -12.81
N VAL A 152 2.53 16.94 -11.98
CA VAL A 152 4.01 16.97 -11.81
C VAL A 152 4.70 15.85 -12.60
N ALA A 153 3.99 14.74 -12.85
CA ALA A 153 4.43 13.62 -13.67
C ALA A 153 3.21 12.80 -14.10
N LYS A 154 3.38 11.87 -15.04
CA LYS A 154 2.32 10.95 -15.48
C LYS A 154 2.83 9.52 -15.60
N THR A 155 1.92 8.56 -15.43
CA THR A 155 2.17 7.15 -15.72
C THR A 155 0.85 6.48 -16.11
N PRO A 156 0.76 5.77 -17.25
CA PRO A 156 -0.49 5.11 -17.64
C PRO A 156 -0.70 3.84 -16.83
N LEU A 157 -1.98 3.44 -16.64
CA LEU A 157 -2.33 2.11 -16.19
C LEU A 157 -1.94 1.09 -17.25
N VAL A 158 -1.38 -0.04 -16.84
CA VAL A 158 -1.07 -1.19 -17.70
C VAL A 158 -1.48 -2.50 -17.02
N ILE A 159 -1.58 -3.55 -17.79
CA ILE A 159 -1.65 -4.91 -17.28
C ILE A 159 -0.23 -5.46 -17.30
N ALA A 160 0.40 -5.55 -16.13
CA ALA A 160 1.71 -6.19 -16.00
C ALA A 160 1.55 -7.70 -16.05
N MET A 161 2.40 -8.36 -16.82
CA MET A 161 2.39 -9.82 -16.99
C MET A 161 3.83 -10.35 -16.95
N PRO A 162 4.10 -11.51 -16.32
CA PRO A 162 5.38 -12.20 -16.46
C PRO A 162 5.74 -12.35 -17.93
N LYS A 163 6.96 -11.93 -18.30
CA LYS A 163 7.39 -11.86 -19.70
C LYS A 163 7.15 -13.16 -20.49
N PRO A 164 7.52 -14.37 -19.99
CA PRO A 164 7.28 -15.61 -20.74
C PRO A 164 5.77 -15.86 -21.00
N MET A 165 4.90 -15.49 -20.05
CA MET A 165 3.45 -15.60 -20.21
C MET A 165 2.92 -14.63 -21.26
N ALA A 166 3.39 -13.40 -21.26
CA ALA A 166 3.01 -12.40 -22.26
C ALA A 166 3.47 -12.80 -23.66
N GLU A 167 4.69 -13.34 -23.79
CA GLU A 167 5.24 -13.81 -25.06
C GLU A 167 4.45 -15.01 -25.60
N ALA A 168 4.02 -15.96 -24.74
CA ALA A 168 3.14 -17.06 -25.12
C ALA A 168 1.78 -16.58 -25.66
N LEU A 169 1.33 -15.37 -25.25
CA LEU A 169 0.14 -14.71 -25.78
C LEU A 169 0.41 -13.83 -27.01
N GLY A 170 1.67 -13.64 -27.42
CA GLY A 170 2.06 -12.88 -28.62
C GLY A 170 2.54 -11.44 -28.35
N TRP A 171 2.92 -11.09 -27.11
CA TRP A 171 3.58 -9.81 -26.81
C TRP A 171 4.92 -9.72 -27.57
N PRO A 172 5.32 -8.54 -28.08
CA PRO A 172 4.68 -7.21 -27.99
C PRO A 172 3.66 -6.93 -29.09
N GLY A 173 3.48 -7.82 -30.06
CA GLY A 173 2.70 -7.57 -31.27
C GLY A 173 1.19 -7.66 -31.05
N LYS A 174 0.74 -8.61 -30.23
CA LYS A 174 -0.69 -8.82 -29.96
C LYS A 174 -1.21 -7.84 -28.89
N LYS A 175 -2.29 -7.16 -29.21
CA LYS A 175 -2.99 -6.30 -28.27
C LYS A 175 -4.01 -7.09 -27.47
N LEU A 176 -3.91 -6.99 -26.16
CA LEU A 176 -4.86 -7.58 -25.20
C LEU A 176 -5.61 -6.46 -24.48
N GLY A 177 -6.80 -6.78 -23.98
CA GLY A 177 -7.62 -5.88 -23.17
C GLY A 177 -8.42 -6.65 -22.12
N TRP A 178 -9.35 -5.97 -21.46
CA TRP A 178 -10.10 -6.53 -20.35
C TRP A 178 -10.96 -7.74 -20.76
N SER A 179 -11.54 -7.71 -21.97
CA SER A 179 -12.28 -8.84 -22.51
C SER A 179 -11.42 -10.09 -22.72
N ASP A 180 -10.18 -9.91 -23.18
CA ASP A 180 -9.25 -11.03 -23.35
C ASP A 180 -8.83 -11.60 -21.99
N LEU A 181 -8.61 -10.74 -20.98
CA LEU A 181 -8.29 -11.19 -19.61
C LEU A 181 -9.43 -12.00 -18.99
N LEU A 182 -10.68 -11.56 -19.19
CA LEU A 182 -11.85 -12.30 -18.73
C LEU A 182 -11.94 -13.70 -19.39
N GLU A 183 -11.64 -13.80 -20.67
CA GLU A 183 -11.62 -15.11 -21.35
C GLU A 183 -10.43 -15.98 -20.91
N LEU A 184 -9.26 -15.38 -20.70
CA LEU A 184 -8.08 -16.08 -20.16
C LEU A 184 -8.35 -16.65 -18.76
N SER A 185 -9.07 -15.90 -17.91
CA SER A 185 -9.38 -16.33 -16.53
C SER A 185 -10.25 -17.59 -16.44
N LYS A 186 -10.97 -17.92 -17.53
CA LYS A 186 -11.79 -19.14 -17.66
C LYS A 186 -10.98 -20.35 -18.13
N SER A 187 -9.66 -20.20 -18.33
CA SER A 187 -8.79 -21.22 -18.91
C SER A 187 -7.52 -21.43 -18.11
N SER A 188 -6.71 -22.41 -18.51
CA SER A 188 -5.38 -22.64 -17.96
C SER A 188 -4.30 -22.42 -19.01
N TRP A 189 -3.07 -22.26 -18.56
CA TRP A 189 -1.89 -22.13 -19.41
C TRP A 189 -1.58 -23.38 -20.23
N ALA A 190 -2.17 -24.54 -19.89
CA ALA A 190 -2.10 -25.76 -20.71
C ALA A 190 -2.58 -25.52 -22.16
N LYS A 191 -3.58 -24.63 -22.35
CA LYS A 191 -4.07 -24.21 -23.69
C LYS A 191 -2.98 -23.55 -24.54
N TYR A 192 -1.97 -22.97 -23.90
CA TYR A 192 -0.85 -22.27 -24.54
C TYR A 192 0.46 -23.07 -24.48
N GLY A 193 0.39 -24.37 -24.15
CA GLY A 193 1.55 -25.26 -24.10
C GLY A 193 2.32 -25.26 -22.77
N HIS A 194 1.78 -24.61 -21.74
CA HIS A 194 2.46 -24.41 -20.45
C HIS A 194 1.60 -24.90 -19.26
N PRO A 195 1.31 -26.21 -19.17
CA PRO A 195 0.49 -26.75 -18.07
C PRO A 195 1.11 -26.52 -16.68
N GLU A 196 2.43 -26.37 -16.61
CA GLU A 196 3.18 -26.10 -15.37
C GLU A 196 2.88 -24.74 -14.74
N TRP A 197 2.33 -23.78 -15.49
CA TRP A 197 1.92 -22.48 -14.95
C TRP A 197 0.49 -22.49 -14.34
N GLY A 198 -0.24 -23.58 -14.51
CA GLY A 198 -1.55 -23.80 -13.91
C GLY A 198 -2.69 -22.97 -14.52
N ALA A 199 -3.63 -22.55 -13.68
CA ALA A 199 -4.73 -21.67 -14.07
C ALA A 199 -4.26 -20.23 -14.29
N PHE A 200 -4.95 -19.48 -15.16
CA PHE A 200 -4.72 -18.04 -15.30
C PHE A 200 -5.17 -17.33 -14.02
N ARG A 201 -4.31 -16.48 -13.46
CA ARG A 201 -4.54 -15.73 -12.21
C ARG A 201 -4.45 -14.23 -12.47
N LEU A 202 -5.56 -13.52 -12.25
CA LEU A 202 -5.62 -12.07 -12.36
C LEU A 202 -5.54 -11.44 -10.98
N GLY A 203 -4.66 -10.43 -10.83
CA GLY A 203 -4.51 -9.61 -9.64
C GLY A 203 -4.95 -8.17 -9.90
N LYS A 204 -5.36 -7.50 -8.85
CA LYS A 204 -5.79 -6.11 -8.86
C LYS A 204 -5.58 -5.51 -7.48
N THR A 205 -5.49 -4.21 -7.37
CA THR A 205 -5.50 -3.52 -6.07
C THR A 205 -6.89 -2.98 -5.74
N ASN A 206 -7.15 -2.74 -4.45
CA ASN A 206 -8.44 -2.23 -3.99
C ASN A 206 -8.68 -0.80 -4.48
N PRO A 207 -9.75 -0.52 -5.23
CA PRO A 207 -10.02 0.79 -5.84
C PRO A 207 -10.34 1.90 -4.82
N ASN A 208 -10.64 1.56 -3.57
CA ASN A 208 -10.88 2.54 -2.51
C ASN A 208 -9.58 3.17 -1.96
N PHE A 209 -8.42 2.53 -2.20
CA PHE A 209 -7.13 2.93 -1.63
C PHE A 209 -6.05 3.11 -2.68
N SER A 210 -6.11 2.37 -3.79
CA SER A 210 -5.10 2.33 -4.84
C SER A 210 -5.59 2.92 -6.15
N THR A 211 -4.78 3.79 -6.74
CA THR A 211 -5.09 4.42 -8.03
C THR A 211 -5.13 3.41 -9.17
N SER A 212 -4.21 2.43 -9.21
CA SER A 212 -4.25 1.37 -10.22
C SER A 212 -5.53 0.55 -10.13
N GLY A 213 -6.00 0.25 -8.91
CA GLY A 213 -7.28 -0.41 -8.68
C GLY A 213 -8.48 0.40 -9.17
N LEU A 214 -8.51 1.70 -8.84
CA LEU A 214 -9.55 2.62 -9.30
C LEU A 214 -9.56 2.74 -10.82
N ASN A 215 -8.41 3.00 -11.43
CA ASN A 215 -8.27 3.11 -12.89
C ASN A 215 -8.60 1.80 -13.61
N ALA A 216 -8.24 0.65 -13.03
CA ALA A 216 -8.61 -0.67 -13.56
C ALA A 216 -10.13 -0.88 -13.53
N THR A 217 -10.80 -0.53 -12.42
CA THR A 217 -12.27 -0.63 -12.31
C THR A 217 -12.97 0.28 -13.32
N ILE A 218 -12.52 1.51 -13.48
CA ILE A 218 -13.03 2.44 -14.52
C ILE A 218 -12.78 1.87 -15.91
N GLY A 219 -11.56 1.36 -16.18
CA GLY A 219 -11.19 0.74 -17.45
C GLY A 219 -12.06 -0.46 -17.83
N THR A 220 -12.48 -1.27 -16.85
CA THR A 220 -13.42 -2.40 -17.12
C THR A 220 -14.80 -1.91 -17.54
N TYR A 221 -15.31 -0.79 -16.99
CA TYR A 221 -16.57 -0.19 -17.46
C TYR A 221 -16.44 0.38 -18.87
N PHE A 222 -15.33 1.02 -19.22
CA PHE A 222 -15.09 1.45 -20.59
C PHE A 222 -15.02 0.26 -21.56
N ALA A 223 -14.36 -0.82 -21.17
CA ALA A 223 -14.33 -2.05 -21.96
C ALA A 223 -15.72 -2.67 -22.16
N ALA A 224 -16.54 -2.67 -21.11
CA ALA A 224 -17.90 -3.20 -21.17
C ALA A 224 -18.83 -2.38 -22.08
N THR A 225 -18.64 -1.07 -22.13
CA THR A 225 -19.52 -0.14 -22.86
C THR A 225 -19.01 0.21 -24.25
N GLY A 226 -17.74 -0.06 -24.55
CA GLY A 226 -17.09 0.37 -25.80
C GLY A 226 -16.86 1.89 -25.91
N LEU A 227 -17.07 2.63 -24.81
CA LEU A 227 -16.82 4.08 -24.75
C LEU A 227 -15.33 4.36 -24.50
N SER A 228 -14.91 5.59 -24.79
CA SER A 228 -13.56 6.11 -24.47
C SER A 228 -13.59 7.40 -23.64
N GLY A 229 -14.76 7.97 -23.45
CA GLY A 229 -15.05 9.16 -22.65
C GLY A 229 -16.53 9.18 -22.27
N ASP A 230 -16.92 10.19 -21.48
CA ASP A 230 -18.32 10.47 -21.12
C ASP A 230 -19.08 9.28 -20.49
N LEU A 231 -18.38 8.46 -19.71
CA LEU A 231 -19.03 7.41 -18.91
C LEU A 231 -20.04 8.05 -17.97
N THR A 232 -21.27 7.51 -17.96
CA THR A 232 -22.39 8.03 -17.18
C THR A 232 -22.83 7.05 -16.10
N GLU A 233 -23.60 7.50 -15.10
CA GLU A 233 -24.19 6.61 -14.09
C GLU A 233 -25.11 5.56 -14.71
N ARG A 234 -25.79 5.87 -15.85
CA ARG A 234 -26.60 4.92 -16.59
C ARG A 234 -25.74 3.78 -17.15
N ASN A 235 -24.56 4.11 -17.69
CA ASN A 235 -23.61 3.09 -18.17
C ASN A 235 -23.10 2.19 -17.04
N VAL A 236 -22.84 2.76 -15.86
CA VAL A 236 -22.43 2.00 -14.67
C VAL A 236 -23.56 1.11 -14.14
N ALA A 237 -24.82 1.55 -14.29
CA ALA A 237 -26.00 0.78 -13.88
C ALA A 237 -26.49 -0.22 -14.93
N ASP A 238 -25.95 -0.19 -16.15
CA ASP A 238 -26.35 -1.09 -17.24
C ASP A 238 -26.11 -2.56 -16.87
N PRO A 239 -27.13 -3.46 -17.01
CA PRO A 239 -26.99 -4.85 -16.58
C PRO A 239 -25.89 -5.64 -17.29
N GLU A 240 -25.66 -5.41 -18.60
CA GLU A 240 -24.62 -6.12 -19.36
C GLU A 240 -23.23 -5.59 -18.97
N ALA A 241 -23.08 -4.27 -18.78
CA ALA A 241 -21.85 -3.70 -18.28
C ALA A 241 -21.52 -4.23 -16.85
N ARG A 242 -22.50 -4.26 -15.95
CA ARG A 242 -22.34 -4.81 -14.60
C ARG A 242 -21.95 -6.29 -14.63
N LYS A 243 -22.59 -7.10 -15.49
CA LYS A 243 -22.26 -8.52 -15.67
C LYS A 243 -20.82 -8.72 -16.15
N PHE A 244 -20.37 -7.90 -17.10
CA PHE A 244 -18.98 -7.94 -17.57
C PHE A 244 -18.00 -7.58 -16.44
N VAL A 245 -18.24 -6.46 -15.74
CA VAL A 245 -17.40 -6.02 -14.61
C VAL A 245 -17.38 -7.07 -13.52
N GLN A 246 -18.55 -7.63 -13.14
CA GLN A 246 -18.64 -8.74 -12.19
C GLN A 246 -17.79 -9.94 -12.62
N GLY A 247 -17.84 -10.31 -13.90
CA GLY A 247 -17.03 -11.40 -14.42
C GLY A 247 -15.53 -11.15 -14.26
N VAL A 248 -15.07 -9.92 -14.53
CA VAL A 248 -13.66 -9.52 -14.30
C VAL A 248 -13.34 -9.56 -12.81
N GLU A 249 -14.18 -8.98 -11.95
CA GLU A 249 -13.92 -8.93 -10.49
C GLU A 249 -13.93 -10.34 -9.86
N HIS A 250 -14.81 -11.25 -10.29
CA HIS A 250 -14.83 -12.64 -9.82
C HIS A 250 -13.62 -13.46 -10.31
N SER A 251 -12.92 -13.00 -11.35
CA SER A 251 -11.67 -13.62 -11.81
C SER A 251 -10.45 -13.21 -10.97
N ILE A 252 -10.59 -12.20 -10.11
CA ILE A 252 -9.52 -11.75 -9.23
C ILE A 252 -9.24 -12.81 -8.17
N VAL A 253 -7.98 -13.24 -8.07
CA VAL A 253 -7.58 -14.23 -7.06
C VAL A 253 -7.36 -13.62 -5.68
N HIS A 254 -6.96 -12.35 -5.63
CA HIS A 254 -6.92 -11.51 -4.43
C HIS A 254 -6.68 -10.05 -4.84
N TYR A 255 -7.10 -9.13 -3.98
CA TYR A 255 -6.72 -7.74 -4.09
C TYR A 255 -5.39 -7.49 -3.34
N GLY A 256 -4.73 -6.38 -3.63
CA GLY A 256 -3.68 -5.81 -2.81
C GLY A 256 -4.14 -4.45 -2.29
N ASP A 257 -3.65 -4.02 -1.14
CA ASP A 257 -3.92 -2.67 -0.63
C ASP A 257 -3.33 -1.60 -1.56
N THR A 258 -2.07 -1.81 -2.01
CA THR A 258 -1.37 -0.93 -2.95
C THR A 258 -0.62 -1.73 -4.01
N THR A 259 -0.32 -1.08 -5.15
CA THR A 259 0.57 -1.64 -6.19
C THR A 259 1.93 -2.06 -5.59
N LEU A 260 2.48 -1.24 -4.70
CA LEU A 260 3.81 -1.47 -4.13
C LEU A 260 3.85 -2.73 -3.25
N THR A 261 2.84 -2.92 -2.41
CA THR A 261 2.71 -4.13 -1.58
C THR A 261 2.51 -5.37 -2.45
N PHE A 262 1.63 -5.28 -3.46
CA PHE A 262 1.36 -6.39 -4.38
C PHE A 262 2.65 -6.84 -5.10
N LEU A 263 3.39 -5.90 -5.69
CA LEU A 263 4.64 -6.20 -6.40
C LEU A 263 5.77 -6.63 -5.47
N SER A 264 5.82 -6.16 -4.24
CA SER A 264 6.77 -6.65 -3.23
C SER A 264 6.47 -8.11 -2.84
N ASN A 265 5.20 -8.51 -2.79
CA ASN A 265 4.81 -9.90 -2.58
C ASN A 265 5.19 -10.78 -3.78
N LEU A 266 4.98 -10.27 -5.00
CA LEU A 266 5.39 -10.95 -6.23
C LEU A 266 6.92 -11.12 -6.29
N GLN A 267 7.70 -10.11 -5.88
CA GLN A 267 9.17 -10.21 -5.81
C GLN A 267 9.59 -11.35 -4.86
N ARG A 268 8.99 -11.45 -3.66
CA ARG A 268 9.28 -12.55 -2.74
C ARG A 268 8.91 -13.91 -3.33
N ALA A 269 7.81 -14.01 -4.06
CA ALA A 269 7.43 -15.22 -4.77
C ALA A 269 8.43 -15.57 -5.89
N ASP A 270 8.95 -14.58 -6.60
CA ASP A 270 10.00 -14.77 -7.62
C ASP A 270 11.32 -15.23 -6.99
N ASP A 271 11.74 -14.65 -5.87
CA ASP A 271 12.91 -15.07 -5.10
C ASP A 271 12.80 -16.54 -4.68
N ALA A 272 11.60 -16.95 -4.24
CA ALA A 272 11.29 -18.34 -3.87
C ALA A 272 11.12 -19.27 -5.09
N GLY A 273 11.16 -18.75 -6.33
CA GLY A 273 10.96 -19.52 -7.56
C GLY A 273 9.49 -19.85 -7.87
N THR A 274 8.52 -19.18 -7.23
CA THR A 274 7.09 -19.41 -7.39
C THR A 274 6.36 -18.25 -8.10
N GLY A 275 7.09 -17.29 -8.67
CA GLY A 275 6.53 -16.09 -9.31
C GLY A 275 5.48 -16.39 -10.39
N LEU A 276 5.74 -17.38 -11.26
CA LEU A 276 4.80 -17.78 -12.32
C LEU A 276 3.52 -18.46 -11.80
N SER A 277 3.56 -19.05 -10.61
CA SER A 277 2.37 -19.61 -9.96
C SER A 277 1.67 -18.61 -9.04
N TYR A 278 2.32 -17.48 -8.71
CA TYR A 278 1.74 -16.43 -7.89
C TYR A 278 0.68 -15.63 -8.64
N ILE A 279 1.03 -15.12 -9.84
CA ILE A 279 0.14 -14.29 -10.65
C ILE A 279 0.44 -14.47 -12.15
N SER A 280 -0.59 -14.37 -13.00
CA SER A 280 -0.45 -14.35 -14.46
C SER A 280 -0.51 -12.93 -15.03
N ALA A 281 -1.31 -12.06 -14.41
CA ALA A 281 -1.46 -10.67 -14.81
C ALA A 281 -1.91 -9.82 -13.60
N VAL A 282 -1.48 -8.56 -13.55
CA VAL A 282 -1.91 -7.60 -12.52
C VAL A 282 -2.02 -6.19 -13.09
N ALA A 283 -3.08 -5.47 -12.70
CA ALA A 283 -3.26 -4.07 -13.08
C ALA A 283 -2.38 -3.15 -12.22
N VAL A 284 -1.44 -2.45 -12.83
CA VAL A 284 -0.47 -1.56 -12.17
C VAL A 284 -0.15 -0.34 -13.04
N GLU A 285 0.61 0.61 -12.54
CA GLU A 285 1.17 1.69 -13.34
C GLU A 285 2.38 1.23 -14.18
N GLU A 286 2.58 1.84 -15.36
CA GLU A 286 3.73 1.58 -16.25
C GLU A 286 5.07 1.71 -15.51
N LYS A 287 5.22 2.76 -14.69
CA LYS A 287 6.39 2.97 -13.84
C LYS A 287 6.68 1.77 -12.94
N SER A 288 5.65 1.20 -12.34
CA SER A 288 5.78 0.09 -11.38
C SER A 288 6.30 -1.20 -12.04
N VAL A 289 6.07 -1.38 -13.34
CA VAL A 289 6.68 -2.48 -14.11
C VAL A 289 8.19 -2.30 -14.17
N TRP A 290 8.68 -1.09 -14.44
CA TRP A 290 10.11 -0.80 -14.45
C TRP A 290 10.72 -0.97 -13.05
N ASP A 291 10.09 -0.41 -12.02
CA ASP A 291 10.56 -0.54 -10.64
C ASP A 291 10.74 -2.00 -10.24
N TYR A 292 9.74 -2.84 -10.52
CA TYR A 292 9.82 -4.28 -10.26
C TYR A 292 10.98 -4.94 -11.01
N ASN A 293 11.16 -4.62 -12.31
CA ASN A 293 12.21 -5.19 -13.15
C ASN A 293 13.62 -4.76 -12.71
N GLU A 294 13.74 -3.62 -11.99
CA GLU A 294 14.99 -3.20 -11.37
C GLU A 294 15.20 -3.78 -9.94
N GLY A 295 14.32 -4.69 -9.48
CA GLY A 295 14.37 -5.24 -8.12
C GLY A 295 13.93 -4.24 -7.04
N ASN A 296 13.15 -3.24 -7.42
CA ASN A 296 12.72 -2.15 -6.55
C ASN A 296 11.19 -1.93 -6.59
N PRO A 297 10.36 -2.93 -6.25
CA PRO A 297 8.90 -2.86 -6.37
C PRO A 297 8.25 -1.74 -5.54
N THR A 298 8.97 -1.19 -4.56
CA THR A 298 8.50 -0.04 -3.76
C THR A 298 8.68 1.29 -4.47
N GLY A 299 9.45 1.35 -5.56
CA GLY A 299 9.75 2.58 -6.28
C GLY A 299 10.58 3.59 -5.47
N ASP A 300 11.15 3.19 -4.34
CA ASP A 300 11.99 4.05 -3.50
C ASP A 300 13.40 4.20 -4.13
N PRO A 301 13.78 5.40 -4.60
CA PRO A 301 15.08 5.61 -5.22
C PRO A 301 16.27 5.22 -4.32
N THR A 302 16.09 5.26 -3.01
CA THR A 302 17.16 4.93 -2.04
C THR A 302 17.43 3.43 -1.95
N THR A 303 16.51 2.60 -2.43
CA THR A 303 16.63 1.13 -2.44
C THR A 303 16.98 0.55 -3.81
N LEU A 304 17.01 1.39 -4.84
CA LEU A 304 17.38 0.98 -6.19
C LEU A 304 18.78 0.34 -6.22
N GLY A 305 18.87 -0.87 -6.80
CA GLY A 305 20.11 -1.65 -6.87
C GLY A 305 20.50 -2.38 -5.58
N LYS A 306 19.70 -2.32 -4.51
CA LYS A 306 19.95 -3.05 -3.25
C LYS A 306 19.43 -4.49 -3.28
N HIS A 307 18.49 -4.79 -4.16
CA HIS A 307 17.97 -6.14 -4.40
C HIS A 307 18.28 -6.58 -5.84
N PRO A 308 18.55 -7.86 -6.10
CA PRO A 308 18.72 -8.37 -7.47
C PRO A 308 17.48 -8.13 -8.33
N LYS A 309 17.69 -8.04 -9.63
CA LYS A 309 16.57 -8.02 -10.59
C LYS A 309 15.81 -9.34 -10.51
N PRO A 310 14.49 -9.34 -10.77
CA PRO A 310 13.69 -10.55 -10.71
C PRO A 310 14.17 -11.58 -11.73
N LYS A 311 14.03 -12.87 -11.39
CA LYS A 311 14.30 -14.00 -12.30
C LYS A 311 13.33 -13.97 -13.48
N VAL A 312 12.08 -13.57 -13.21
CA VAL A 312 11.03 -13.43 -14.22
C VAL A 312 10.58 -11.95 -14.28
N PRO A 313 11.08 -11.17 -15.25
CA PRO A 313 10.68 -9.78 -15.40
C PRO A 313 9.23 -9.67 -15.86
N LEU A 314 8.62 -8.53 -15.57
CA LEU A 314 7.30 -8.15 -16.05
C LEU A 314 7.39 -7.38 -17.37
N VAL A 315 6.33 -7.46 -18.17
CA VAL A 315 6.11 -6.57 -19.32
C VAL A 315 4.76 -5.88 -19.22
N ALA A 316 4.68 -4.69 -19.78
CA ALA A 316 3.46 -3.88 -19.83
C ALA A 316 2.62 -4.23 -21.06
N ILE A 317 1.35 -4.56 -20.82
CA ILE A 317 0.31 -4.66 -21.83
C ILE A 317 -0.61 -3.45 -21.66
N TYR A 318 -0.71 -2.62 -22.67
CA TYR A 318 -1.59 -1.46 -22.69
C TYR A 318 -2.95 -1.92 -23.22
N PRO A 319 -4.03 -1.81 -22.41
CA PRO A 319 -5.34 -2.30 -22.80
C PRO A 319 -5.79 -1.74 -24.17
N LYS A 320 -6.27 -2.64 -25.04
CA LYS A 320 -6.69 -2.27 -26.41
C LYS A 320 -7.86 -1.28 -26.44
N GLU A 321 -8.67 -1.27 -25.40
CA GLU A 321 -9.80 -0.37 -25.19
C GLU A 321 -9.34 1.06 -24.87
N GLY A 322 -8.06 1.23 -24.51
CA GLY A 322 -7.48 2.46 -24.00
C GLY A 322 -7.16 2.37 -22.51
N THR A 323 -6.45 3.36 -22.00
CA THR A 323 -6.05 3.41 -20.59
C THR A 323 -6.16 4.80 -19.98
N LEU A 324 -6.32 4.83 -18.67
CA LEU A 324 -6.28 6.05 -17.86
C LEU A 324 -4.84 6.34 -17.42
N TYR A 325 -4.53 7.62 -17.28
CA TYR A 325 -3.29 8.06 -16.65
C TYR A 325 -3.48 8.28 -15.15
N SER A 326 -2.51 7.84 -14.37
CA SER A 326 -2.20 8.41 -13.06
C SER A 326 -1.42 9.71 -13.32
N ASP A 327 -2.12 10.84 -13.25
CA ASP A 327 -1.64 12.14 -13.72
C ASP A 327 -0.96 12.99 -12.65
N SER A 328 -0.75 12.44 -11.46
CA SER A 328 0.00 13.05 -10.35
C SER A 328 -0.26 14.55 -10.16
N PRO A 329 -1.50 14.96 -9.84
CA PRO A 329 -1.81 16.37 -9.67
C PRO A 329 -1.14 16.96 -8.42
N TYR A 330 -0.96 18.30 -8.42
CA TYR A 330 -0.43 19.05 -7.30
C TYR A 330 -1.51 20.02 -6.81
N ALA A 331 -2.20 19.67 -5.74
CA ALA A 331 -3.33 20.44 -5.20
C ALA A 331 -2.94 21.18 -3.92
N VAL A 332 -2.85 22.49 -3.98
CA VAL A 332 -2.72 23.34 -2.80
C VAL A 332 -4.06 23.37 -2.08
N LEU A 333 -4.07 23.02 -0.78
CA LEU A 333 -5.31 22.97 -0.02
C LEU A 333 -5.87 24.38 0.28
N THR A 334 -7.19 24.50 0.24
CA THR A 334 -7.92 25.75 0.53
C THR A 334 -8.39 25.83 2.00
N THR A 335 -7.69 25.13 2.87
CA THR A 335 -7.97 25.04 4.29
C THR A 335 -7.41 26.24 5.07
N PRO A 336 -7.99 26.60 6.24
CA PRO A 336 -7.57 27.79 7.01
C PRO A 336 -6.10 27.79 7.48
N TRP A 337 -5.46 26.64 7.55
CA TRP A 337 -4.05 26.54 7.97
C TRP A 337 -3.04 26.77 6.84
N VAL A 338 -3.51 26.92 5.58
CA VAL A 338 -2.68 27.25 4.42
C VAL A 338 -2.81 28.75 4.15
N ASP A 339 -1.89 29.52 4.70
CA ASP A 339 -1.83 30.96 4.53
C ASP A 339 -1.19 31.37 3.19
N ASP A 340 -1.13 32.68 2.92
CA ASP A 340 -0.60 33.21 1.67
C ASP A 340 0.91 32.94 1.49
N ALA A 341 1.68 32.90 2.57
CA ALA A 341 3.11 32.57 2.52
C ALA A 341 3.33 31.12 2.09
N LYS A 342 2.54 30.19 2.64
CA LYS A 342 2.54 28.78 2.23
C LYS A 342 2.07 28.62 0.78
N ARG A 343 1.03 29.36 0.34
CA ARG A 343 0.57 29.36 -1.06
C ARG A 343 1.65 29.82 -2.01
N ALA A 344 2.40 30.88 -1.65
CA ALA A 344 3.51 31.37 -2.47
C ALA A 344 4.63 30.32 -2.60
N VAL A 345 5.03 29.68 -1.48
CA VAL A 345 6.03 28.60 -1.50
C VAL A 345 5.52 27.40 -2.30
N ALA A 346 4.24 27.03 -2.16
CA ALA A 346 3.64 25.93 -2.92
C ALA A 346 3.66 26.18 -4.43
N ALA A 347 3.35 27.39 -4.87
CA ALA A 347 3.37 27.77 -6.29
C ALA A 347 4.79 27.77 -6.86
N ASP A 348 5.78 28.29 -6.09
CA ASP A 348 7.19 28.29 -6.51
C ASP A 348 7.76 26.86 -6.57
N PHE A 349 7.42 26.02 -5.57
CA PHE A 349 7.83 24.62 -5.56
C PHE A 349 7.21 23.82 -6.73
N LEU A 350 5.95 24.09 -7.11
CA LEU A 350 5.35 23.50 -8.32
C LEU A 350 6.14 23.91 -9.58
N THR A 351 6.48 25.20 -9.71
CA THR A 351 7.30 25.70 -10.83
C THR A 351 8.66 24.99 -10.87
N TYR A 352 9.28 24.79 -9.71
CA TYR A 352 10.51 24.02 -9.60
C TYR A 352 10.34 22.58 -10.05
N LEU A 353 9.28 21.88 -9.61
CA LEU A 353 9.01 20.48 -9.97
C LEU A 353 8.77 20.31 -11.49
N GLN A 354 8.18 21.31 -12.14
CA GLN A 354 7.93 21.30 -13.59
C GLN A 354 9.12 21.78 -14.43
N ALA A 355 10.19 22.27 -13.81
CA ALA A 355 11.39 22.69 -14.54
C ALA A 355 12.14 21.48 -15.14
N ALA A 356 12.86 21.71 -16.24
CA ALA A 356 13.51 20.64 -17.01
C ALA A 356 14.42 19.70 -16.21
N PRO A 357 15.24 20.17 -15.22
CA PRO A 357 16.04 19.26 -14.41
C PRO A 357 15.20 18.28 -13.57
N GLN A 358 14.10 18.76 -12.94
CA GLN A 358 13.22 17.94 -12.12
C GLN A 358 12.38 17.00 -13.00
N GLN A 359 11.94 17.45 -14.17
CA GLN A 359 11.28 16.59 -15.13
C GLN A 359 12.20 15.48 -15.64
N LYS A 360 13.50 15.76 -15.78
CA LYS A 360 14.49 14.72 -16.06
C LYS A 360 14.60 13.72 -14.93
N GLU A 361 14.58 14.15 -13.66
CA GLU A 361 14.57 13.23 -12.49
C GLU A 361 13.34 12.32 -12.53
N PHE A 362 12.14 12.82 -12.81
CA PHE A 362 10.95 11.99 -12.98
C PHE A 362 11.13 10.95 -14.08
N THR A 363 11.63 11.35 -15.25
CA THR A 363 11.81 10.44 -16.39
C THR A 363 12.98 9.47 -16.21
N ASP A 364 13.98 9.80 -15.41
CA ASP A 364 15.07 8.91 -14.99
C ASP A 364 14.61 7.86 -13.95
N HIS A 365 13.36 8.00 -13.42
CA HIS A 365 12.69 7.02 -12.56
C HIS A 365 11.43 6.44 -13.23
N ALA A 366 11.44 6.34 -14.57
CA ALA A 366 10.40 5.74 -15.40
C ALA A 366 8.99 6.36 -15.29
N PHE A 367 8.85 7.54 -14.74
CA PHE A 367 7.66 8.37 -15.01
C PHE A 367 7.72 8.92 -16.43
N ARG A 368 6.58 9.26 -16.97
CA ARG A 368 6.49 10.20 -18.09
C ARG A 368 6.50 11.63 -17.55
N SER A 369 6.94 12.59 -18.35
CA SER A 369 6.90 14.00 -17.96
C SER A 369 5.49 14.48 -17.63
N HIS A 370 5.36 15.65 -17.02
CA HIS A 370 4.05 16.22 -16.67
C HIS A 370 3.11 16.41 -17.88
N ASP A 371 3.66 16.54 -19.10
CA ASP A 371 2.91 16.58 -20.36
C ASP A 371 2.71 15.19 -21.02
N GLY A 372 3.17 14.10 -20.37
CA GLY A 372 2.96 12.71 -20.80
C GLY A 372 4.01 12.14 -21.75
N LYS A 373 5.11 12.87 -22.05
CA LYS A 373 6.17 12.37 -22.91
C LYS A 373 7.00 11.27 -22.23
N PRO A 374 7.28 10.14 -22.92
CA PRO A 374 8.10 9.07 -22.38
C PRO A 374 9.56 9.49 -22.26
N GLY A 375 10.21 9.09 -21.16
CA GLY A 375 11.65 9.19 -20.98
C GLY A 375 12.42 8.03 -21.62
N LYS A 376 13.75 8.07 -21.51
CA LYS A 376 14.67 7.07 -22.10
C LYS A 376 14.51 5.64 -21.53
N LEU A 377 13.88 5.48 -20.35
CA LEU A 377 13.66 4.18 -19.70
C LEU A 377 12.42 3.46 -20.22
N ILE A 378 11.49 4.17 -20.89
CA ILE A 378 10.31 3.57 -21.49
C ILE A 378 10.71 2.94 -22.82
N THR A 379 11.14 1.66 -22.76
CA THR A 379 11.63 0.90 -23.90
C THR A 379 11.14 -0.55 -23.86
N GLN A 380 11.07 -1.20 -25.02
CA GLN A 380 10.71 -2.61 -25.11
C GLN A 380 11.70 -3.53 -24.35
N ALA A 381 12.98 -3.15 -24.32
CA ALA A 381 14.00 -3.89 -23.56
C ALA A 381 13.69 -3.91 -22.05
N ASN A 382 13.11 -2.83 -21.53
CA ASN A 382 12.65 -2.71 -20.15
C ASN A 382 11.22 -3.24 -19.93
N GLY A 383 10.62 -3.89 -20.94
CA GLY A 383 9.25 -4.41 -20.87
C GLY A 383 8.17 -3.37 -21.13
N LEU A 384 8.52 -2.17 -21.59
CA LEU A 384 7.62 -1.04 -21.79
C LEU A 384 7.59 -0.61 -23.27
N LEU A 385 6.50 -0.01 -23.73
CA LEU A 385 6.36 0.39 -25.14
C LEU A 385 6.24 1.91 -25.28
N PRO A 386 7.26 2.62 -25.83
CA PRO A 386 7.28 4.07 -25.89
C PRO A 386 6.20 4.67 -26.79
N ALA A 387 5.68 3.93 -27.78
CA ALA A 387 4.60 4.35 -28.67
C ALA A 387 3.20 4.12 -28.09
N GLU A 388 3.09 3.49 -26.93
CA GLU A 388 1.83 3.26 -26.21
C GLU A 388 1.71 4.23 -25.00
N PRO A 389 0.50 4.48 -24.48
CA PRO A 389 -0.79 4.07 -25.03
C PRO A 389 -1.15 4.90 -26.27
N ARG A 390 -1.78 4.26 -27.27
CA ARG A 390 -2.33 4.95 -28.46
C ARG A 390 -3.71 5.52 -28.20
N SER A 391 -4.43 4.94 -27.26
CA SER A 391 -5.77 5.34 -26.85
C SER A 391 -5.78 5.66 -25.37
N THR A 392 -6.28 6.83 -25.02
CA THR A 392 -6.43 7.27 -23.63
C THR A 392 -7.91 7.42 -23.30
N LEU A 393 -8.25 7.05 -22.07
CA LEU A 393 -9.58 7.20 -21.50
C LEU A 393 -9.62 8.46 -20.62
N SER A 394 -10.74 9.16 -20.65
CA SER A 394 -10.96 10.31 -19.78
C SER A 394 -11.53 9.85 -18.43
N PRO A 395 -11.01 10.35 -17.29
CA PRO A 395 -11.62 10.10 -15.99
C PRO A 395 -13.09 10.52 -15.99
N PRO A 396 -14.01 9.69 -15.45
CA PRO A 396 -15.42 10.04 -15.36
C PRO A 396 -15.68 11.22 -14.44
N ALA A 397 -16.88 11.83 -14.56
CA ALA A 397 -17.35 12.86 -13.64
C ALA A 397 -17.39 12.37 -12.18
N PRO A 398 -17.27 13.26 -11.17
CA PRO A 398 -17.15 12.87 -9.76
C PRO A 398 -18.27 11.97 -9.23
N ASN A 399 -19.51 12.24 -9.60
CA ASN A 399 -20.69 11.42 -9.25
C ASN A 399 -20.62 10.01 -9.90
N VAL A 400 -20.09 9.92 -11.10
CA VAL A 400 -19.90 8.63 -11.79
C VAL A 400 -18.77 7.83 -11.14
N LEU A 401 -17.69 8.48 -10.69
CA LEU A 401 -16.61 7.82 -9.92
C LEU A 401 -17.14 7.21 -8.63
N ASP A 402 -17.96 7.94 -7.89
CA ASP A 402 -18.60 7.43 -6.66
C ASP A 402 -19.53 6.25 -6.95
N LYS A 403 -20.31 6.33 -8.05
CA LYS A 403 -21.14 5.22 -8.52
C LYS A 403 -20.32 3.99 -8.94
N VAL A 404 -19.16 4.18 -9.59
CA VAL A 404 -18.22 3.10 -9.94
C VAL A 404 -17.72 2.38 -8.69
N LEU A 405 -17.31 3.13 -7.64
CA LEU A 405 -16.84 2.55 -6.38
C LEU A 405 -17.95 1.82 -5.63
N SER A 406 -19.16 2.39 -5.58
CA SER A 406 -20.32 1.75 -4.95
C SER A 406 -20.70 0.46 -5.70
N SER A 407 -20.70 0.49 -7.03
CA SER A 407 -20.97 -0.68 -7.84
C SER A 407 -19.90 -1.76 -7.70
N TRP A 408 -18.63 -1.37 -7.60
CA TRP A 408 -17.54 -2.32 -7.33
C TRP A 408 -17.74 -3.06 -6.00
N ALA A 409 -18.13 -2.36 -4.94
CA ALA A 409 -18.40 -2.97 -3.64
C ALA A 409 -19.50 -4.05 -3.69
N GLU A 410 -20.48 -3.91 -4.63
CA GLU A 410 -21.53 -4.89 -4.88
C GLU A 410 -21.08 -6.05 -5.78
N LEU A 411 -20.20 -5.77 -6.76
CA LEU A 411 -19.83 -6.70 -7.84
C LEU A 411 -18.54 -7.46 -7.59
N ARG A 412 -17.71 -7.03 -6.64
CA ARG A 412 -16.46 -7.71 -6.33
C ARG A 412 -16.69 -9.11 -5.77
N LYS A 413 -15.68 -9.94 -5.85
CA LYS A 413 -15.71 -11.25 -5.23
C LYS A 413 -15.88 -11.10 -3.72
N PRO A 414 -16.86 -11.76 -3.09
CA PRO A 414 -17.06 -11.64 -1.64
C PRO A 414 -15.88 -12.26 -0.88
N ALA A 415 -15.73 -11.87 0.37
CA ALA A 415 -14.71 -12.40 1.28
C ALA A 415 -15.32 -13.40 2.28
N ASN A 416 -14.56 -14.45 2.60
CA ASN A 416 -14.82 -15.41 3.67
C ASN A 416 -13.61 -15.36 4.62
N VAL A 417 -13.73 -14.62 5.72
CA VAL A 417 -12.60 -14.21 6.56
C VAL A 417 -12.78 -14.66 7.99
N LEU A 418 -11.74 -15.24 8.58
CA LEU A 418 -11.61 -15.44 10.00
C LEU A 418 -10.59 -14.45 10.58
N MET A 419 -11.03 -13.57 11.49
CA MET A 419 -10.13 -12.75 12.29
C MET A 419 -9.70 -13.54 13.54
N VAL A 420 -8.40 -13.61 13.79
CA VAL A 420 -7.78 -14.31 14.94
C VAL A 420 -6.92 -13.30 15.69
N ILE A 421 -7.35 -12.96 16.90
CA ILE A 421 -6.76 -11.87 17.70
C ILE A 421 -6.05 -12.45 18.92
N ASP A 422 -4.78 -12.13 19.07
CA ASP A 422 -3.98 -12.42 20.25
C ASP A 422 -4.54 -11.67 21.47
N VAL A 423 -4.75 -12.41 22.54
CA VAL A 423 -5.14 -11.87 23.85
C VAL A 423 -4.15 -12.28 24.95
N SER A 424 -2.92 -12.67 24.59
CA SER A 424 -1.87 -12.98 25.57
C SER A 424 -1.60 -11.80 26.51
N GLY A 425 -0.98 -12.07 27.66
CA GLY A 425 -0.72 -11.07 28.69
C GLY A 425 0.07 -9.84 28.18
N SER A 426 0.97 -10.04 27.20
CA SER A 426 1.76 -8.97 26.55
C SER A 426 0.90 -7.93 25.82
N MET A 427 -0.29 -8.32 25.34
CA MET A 427 -1.27 -7.42 24.73
C MET A 427 -1.85 -6.39 25.72
N GLY A 428 -1.70 -6.62 27.03
CA GLY A 428 -2.04 -5.67 28.09
C GLY A 428 -1.04 -4.51 28.25
N ALA A 429 0.14 -4.58 27.62
CA ALA A 429 1.17 -3.55 27.72
C ALA A 429 0.68 -2.21 27.20
N GLN A 430 0.99 -1.13 27.94
CA GLN A 430 0.63 0.24 27.57
C GLN A 430 1.46 0.73 26.39
N VAL A 431 0.81 1.39 25.45
CA VAL A 431 1.47 2.04 24.29
C VAL A 431 1.77 3.48 24.68
N PRO A 432 3.05 3.92 24.65
CA PRO A 432 3.44 5.28 25.00
C PRO A 432 2.60 6.33 24.24
N ASP A 433 2.34 7.44 24.89
CA ASP A 433 1.63 8.62 24.35
C ASP A 433 0.18 8.40 23.91
N THR A 434 -0.37 7.20 24.05
CA THR A 434 -1.76 6.89 23.66
C THR A 434 -2.72 6.74 24.85
N GLY A 435 -2.21 6.45 26.05
CA GLY A 435 -3.00 6.12 27.24
C GLY A 435 -3.80 4.82 27.11
N LYS A 436 -3.47 3.96 26.11
CA LYS A 436 -4.17 2.70 25.82
C LYS A 436 -3.20 1.53 25.80
N SER A 437 -3.71 0.34 26.11
CA SER A 437 -2.96 -0.91 25.90
C SER A 437 -2.90 -1.29 24.42
N LYS A 438 -1.97 -2.18 24.06
CA LYS A 438 -1.91 -2.79 22.72
C LYS A 438 -3.26 -3.39 22.33
N LEU A 439 -3.90 -4.17 23.23
CA LEU A 439 -5.19 -4.79 22.96
C LEU A 439 -6.30 -3.77 22.72
N GLU A 440 -6.34 -2.67 23.47
CA GLU A 440 -7.34 -1.61 23.25
C GLU A 440 -7.21 -0.96 21.89
N LEU A 441 -5.98 -0.71 21.41
CA LEU A 441 -5.74 -0.19 20.07
C LEU A 441 -6.10 -1.22 18.98
N ALA A 442 -5.73 -2.50 19.17
CA ALA A 442 -6.06 -3.58 18.23
C ALA A 442 -7.58 -3.79 18.13
N LYS A 443 -8.32 -3.74 19.25
CA LYS A 443 -9.80 -3.80 19.29
C LYS A 443 -10.41 -2.67 18.48
N GLN A 444 -9.93 -1.45 18.68
CA GLN A 444 -10.43 -0.28 17.95
C GLN A 444 -10.15 -0.39 16.44
N ALA A 445 -8.94 -0.80 16.06
CA ALA A 445 -8.57 -1.03 14.68
C ALA A 445 -9.42 -2.12 14.00
N ALA A 446 -9.64 -3.24 14.68
CA ALA A 446 -10.50 -4.32 14.19
C ALA A 446 -11.96 -3.87 14.01
N VAL A 447 -12.51 -3.11 14.97
CA VAL A 447 -13.86 -2.54 14.87
C VAL A 447 -13.98 -1.56 13.71
N ASN A 448 -12.97 -0.70 13.50
CA ASN A 448 -12.94 0.21 12.35
C ASN A 448 -12.89 -0.56 11.03
N ALA A 449 -12.08 -1.61 10.95
CA ALA A 449 -11.93 -2.44 9.76
C ALA A 449 -13.23 -3.19 9.39
N LEU A 450 -14.12 -3.51 10.35
CA LEU A 450 -15.42 -4.11 10.04
C LEU A 450 -16.29 -3.24 9.12
N THR A 451 -16.05 -1.93 9.06
CA THR A 451 -16.81 -1.03 8.17
C THR A 451 -16.47 -1.22 6.69
N GLN A 452 -15.37 -1.89 6.37
CA GLN A 452 -14.92 -2.14 5.00
C GLN A 452 -15.56 -3.39 4.39
N PHE A 453 -16.09 -4.29 5.22
CA PHE A 453 -16.78 -5.47 4.72
C PHE A 453 -18.17 -5.12 4.20
N GLY A 454 -18.48 -5.65 3.03
CA GLY A 454 -19.78 -5.49 2.37
C GLY A 454 -20.84 -6.50 2.85
N PRO A 455 -22.07 -6.37 2.37
CA PRO A 455 -23.18 -7.24 2.80
C PRO A 455 -23.08 -8.68 2.31
N HIS A 456 -22.19 -8.97 1.35
CA HIS A 456 -21.94 -10.31 0.82
C HIS A 456 -20.74 -10.99 1.47
N ASP A 457 -19.97 -10.26 2.26
CA ASP A 457 -18.81 -10.83 2.96
C ASP A 457 -19.26 -11.64 4.19
N GLN A 458 -18.45 -12.62 4.53
CA GLN A 458 -18.62 -13.43 5.73
C GLN A 458 -17.40 -13.24 6.63
N VAL A 459 -17.63 -12.92 7.90
CA VAL A 459 -16.56 -12.69 8.87
C VAL A 459 -16.85 -13.45 10.15
N GLY A 460 -15.85 -14.16 10.64
CA GLY A 460 -15.80 -14.79 11.97
C GLY A 460 -14.73 -14.16 12.85
N LEU A 461 -14.76 -14.50 14.14
CA LEU A 461 -13.81 -14.00 15.12
C LEU A 461 -13.40 -15.11 16.09
N TRP A 462 -12.09 -15.33 16.19
CA TRP A 462 -11.47 -16.09 17.26
C TRP A 462 -10.60 -15.18 18.13
N MET A 463 -10.48 -15.50 19.41
CA MET A 463 -9.38 -15.05 20.25
C MET A 463 -8.43 -16.20 20.52
N PHE A 464 -7.16 -15.91 20.80
CA PHE A 464 -6.22 -16.95 21.20
C PHE A 464 -5.22 -16.48 22.24
N SER A 465 -4.84 -17.42 23.09
CA SER A 465 -3.66 -17.46 23.95
C SER A 465 -3.51 -18.91 24.43
N THR A 466 -2.59 -19.23 25.33
CA THR A 466 -2.44 -20.61 25.79
C THR A 466 -3.69 -21.12 26.54
N GLN A 467 -4.13 -22.36 26.25
CA GLN A 467 -5.15 -23.16 26.98
C GLN A 467 -6.50 -22.44 27.18
N ARG A 468 -7.11 -21.93 26.09
CA ARG A 468 -8.39 -21.20 26.17
C ARG A 468 -9.63 -22.08 26.32
N ASP A 469 -9.57 -23.29 25.77
CA ASP A 469 -10.69 -24.26 25.86
C ASP A 469 -10.14 -25.69 25.98
N GLY A 470 -9.88 -26.12 27.20
CA GLY A 470 -9.12 -27.33 27.48
C GLY A 470 -7.69 -27.23 26.96
N ASP A 471 -7.29 -28.16 26.10
CA ASP A 471 -5.97 -28.16 25.45
C ASP A 471 -5.89 -27.25 24.22
N ARG A 472 -6.98 -26.54 23.85
CA ARG A 472 -6.99 -25.63 22.72
C ARG A 472 -6.57 -24.22 23.12
N ASP A 473 -5.69 -23.62 22.33
CA ASP A 473 -5.19 -22.26 22.55
C ASP A 473 -6.12 -21.17 22.03
N TYR A 474 -7.25 -21.51 21.46
CA TYR A 474 -8.19 -20.57 20.86
C TYR A 474 -9.63 -20.82 21.29
N LEU A 475 -10.44 -19.77 21.16
CA LEU A 475 -11.89 -19.81 21.38
C LEU A 475 -12.61 -19.09 20.25
N GLU A 476 -13.62 -19.75 19.66
CA GLU A 476 -14.53 -19.12 18.71
C GLU A 476 -15.48 -18.16 19.46
N LEU A 477 -15.40 -16.88 19.15
CA LEU A 477 -16.26 -15.84 19.73
C LEU A 477 -17.47 -15.51 18.85
N ALA A 478 -17.28 -15.63 17.53
CA ALA A 478 -18.35 -15.49 16.55
C ALA A 478 -18.05 -16.39 15.34
N PRO A 479 -19.02 -17.18 14.86
CA PRO A 479 -18.84 -18.01 13.69
C PRO A 479 -18.68 -17.15 12.42
N ILE A 480 -18.03 -17.69 11.39
CA ILE A 480 -18.01 -17.07 10.08
C ILE A 480 -19.45 -17.02 9.55
N ALA A 481 -19.97 -15.82 9.35
CA ALA A 481 -21.33 -15.57 8.87
C ALA A 481 -21.38 -14.25 8.09
N THR A 482 -22.41 -14.08 7.27
CA THR A 482 -22.67 -12.86 6.49
C THR A 482 -22.67 -11.62 7.39
N VAL A 483 -21.99 -10.57 6.94
CA VAL A 483 -21.79 -9.32 7.70
C VAL A 483 -23.03 -8.42 7.56
N ASP A 484 -24.15 -8.89 8.12
CA ASP A 484 -25.34 -8.10 8.37
C ASP A 484 -25.22 -7.27 9.66
N ASP A 485 -26.23 -6.50 9.99
CA ASP A 485 -26.24 -5.66 11.21
C ASP A 485 -26.11 -6.50 12.50
N ALA A 486 -26.71 -7.69 12.53
CA ALA A 486 -26.65 -8.58 13.68
C ALA A 486 -25.23 -9.13 13.87
N GLN A 487 -24.59 -9.58 12.79
CA GLN A 487 -23.21 -10.07 12.82
C GLN A 487 -22.22 -8.94 13.14
N ARG A 488 -22.40 -7.73 12.55
CA ARG A 488 -21.57 -6.55 12.91
C ARG A 488 -21.66 -6.24 14.40
N LYS A 489 -22.87 -6.22 14.95
CA LYS A 489 -23.07 -5.96 16.38
C LYS A 489 -22.43 -7.05 17.24
N ARG A 490 -22.56 -8.32 16.84
CA ARG A 490 -21.92 -9.45 17.53
C ARG A 490 -20.41 -9.33 17.52
N LEU A 491 -19.79 -9.13 16.34
CA LEU A 491 -18.35 -8.99 16.19
C LEU A 491 -17.82 -7.83 17.03
N ARG A 492 -18.46 -6.65 16.95
CA ARG A 492 -18.10 -5.48 17.75
C ARG A 492 -18.15 -5.77 19.24
N SER A 493 -19.26 -6.31 19.73
CA SER A 493 -19.42 -6.63 21.17
C SER A 493 -18.40 -7.64 21.66
N ARG A 494 -18.05 -8.65 20.83
CA ARG A 494 -17.04 -9.64 21.18
C ARG A 494 -15.63 -9.05 21.18
N LEU A 495 -15.28 -8.20 20.20
CA LEU A 495 -14.01 -7.47 20.17
C LEU A 495 -13.86 -6.55 21.39
N GLU A 496 -14.88 -5.77 21.71
CA GLU A 496 -14.88 -4.85 22.87
C GLU A 496 -14.69 -5.59 24.18
N GLY A 497 -15.21 -6.82 24.29
CA GLY A 497 -15.13 -7.67 25.48
C GLY A 497 -13.81 -8.43 25.68
N LEU A 498 -12.85 -8.32 24.75
CA LEU A 498 -11.55 -9.01 24.89
C LEU A 498 -10.74 -8.44 26.07
N THR A 499 -10.10 -9.34 26.82
CA THR A 499 -9.19 -9.00 27.93
C THR A 499 -7.89 -9.79 27.79
N PRO A 500 -6.73 -9.20 28.15
CA PRO A 500 -5.45 -9.88 28.02
C PRO A 500 -5.26 -10.90 29.15
N ASP A 501 -4.81 -12.12 28.77
CA ASP A 501 -4.51 -13.20 29.72
C ASP A 501 -3.77 -14.36 29.04
N GLY A 502 -2.89 -15.07 29.75
CA GLY A 502 -2.15 -16.26 29.31
C GLY A 502 -0.91 -15.95 28.46
N GLY A 503 -0.31 -16.99 27.91
CA GLY A 503 0.81 -16.94 26.98
C GLY A 503 0.35 -16.93 25.51
N THR A 504 1.29 -17.05 24.56
CA THR A 504 1.01 -17.01 23.11
C THR A 504 1.03 -18.42 22.51
N GLY A 505 -0.13 -19.03 22.28
CA GLY A 505 -0.32 -20.33 21.61
C GLY A 505 -0.45 -20.16 20.08
N LEU A 506 0.64 -19.82 19.40
CA LEU A 506 0.61 -19.33 18.01
C LEU A 506 0.43 -20.44 16.99
N TYR A 507 1.25 -21.52 17.06
CA TYR A 507 1.39 -22.45 15.93
C TYR A 507 0.16 -23.33 15.73
N ASP A 508 -0.36 -23.92 16.80
CA ASP A 508 -1.55 -24.76 16.73
C ASP A 508 -2.79 -23.94 16.37
N THR A 509 -2.90 -22.73 16.91
CA THR A 509 -3.97 -21.80 16.54
C THR A 509 -3.91 -21.43 15.06
N ALA A 510 -2.71 -21.15 14.52
CA ALA A 510 -2.56 -20.79 13.10
C ALA A 510 -3.01 -21.93 12.18
N LEU A 511 -2.61 -23.18 12.47
CA LEU A 511 -3.01 -24.33 11.66
C LEU A 511 -4.52 -24.60 11.79
N ALA A 512 -5.07 -24.55 13.00
CA ALA A 512 -6.49 -24.75 13.25
C ALA A 512 -7.36 -23.68 12.56
N ALA A 513 -6.95 -22.40 12.61
CA ALA A 513 -7.64 -21.30 11.93
C ALA A 513 -7.64 -21.50 10.41
N TYR A 514 -6.51 -21.91 9.84
CA TYR A 514 -6.40 -22.22 8.41
C TYR A 514 -7.37 -23.35 8.02
N GLN A 515 -7.34 -24.47 8.74
CA GLN A 515 -8.20 -25.62 8.48
C GLN A 515 -9.69 -25.29 8.67
N HIS A 516 -10.01 -24.42 9.63
CA HIS A 516 -11.40 -23.98 9.84
C HIS A 516 -11.95 -23.21 8.63
N VAL A 517 -11.18 -22.27 8.07
CA VAL A 517 -11.56 -21.54 6.86
C VAL A 517 -11.58 -22.46 5.65
N GLN A 518 -10.62 -23.38 5.55
CA GLN A 518 -10.56 -24.36 4.47
C GLN A 518 -11.79 -25.28 4.45
N GLY A 519 -12.26 -25.74 5.61
CA GLY A 519 -13.48 -26.54 5.72
C GLY A 519 -14.76 -25.79 5.29
N ARG A 520 -14.67 -24.46 5.14
CA ARG A 520 -15.73 -23.57 4.65
C ARG A 520 -15.36 -22.90 3.32
N HIS A 521 -14.37 -23.43 2.61
CA HIS A 521 -13.88 -22.85 1.38
C HIS A 521 -15.01 -22.70 0.34
N SER A 522 -15.06 -21.52 -0.27
CA SER A 522 -15.94 -21.21 -1.39
C SER A 522 -15.11 -20.76 -2.58
N GLY A 523 -15.24 -21.43 -3.74
CA GLY A 523 -14.61 -21.00 -4.99
C GLY A 523 -15.07 -19.60 -5.44
N GLU A 524 -16.26 -19.17 -5.01
CA GLU A 524 -16.85 -17.87 -5.30
C GLU A 524 -16.44 -16.78 -4.32
N ALA A 525 -15.59 -17.09 -3.32
CA ALA A 525 -15.13 -16.13 -2.32
C ALA A 525 -13.59 -16.07 -2.22
N ILE A 526 -13.06 -14.98 -1.70
CA ILE A 526 -11.67 -14.87 -1.22
C ILE A 526 -11.64 -15.45 0.17
N ASN A 527 -11.00 -16.62 0.34
CA ASN A 527 -10.94 -17.31 1.62
C ASN A 527 -9.66 -16.91 2.37
N ALA A 528 -9.79 -16.36 3.58
CA ALA A 528 -8.63 -15.83 4.30
C ALA A 528 -8.72 -15.92 5.81
N VAL A 529 -7.55 -15.96 6.44
CA VAL A 529 -7.34 -15.74 7.87
C VAL A 529 -6.58 -14.42 8.05
N VAL A 530 -7.03 -13.58 8.97
CA VAL A 530 -6.28 -12.41 9.46
C VAL A 530 -5.81 -12.73 10.85
N PHE A 531 -4.50 -12.89 11.03
CA PHE A 531 -3.88 -13.37 12.26
C PHE A 531 -3.03 -12.27 12.89
N LEU A 532 -3.43 -11.75 14.05
CA LEU A 532 -2.71 -10.68 14.76
C LEU A 532 -2.08 -11.23 16.03
N THR A 533 -0.78 -10.96 16.23
CA THR A 533 -0.03 -11.31 17.44
C THR A 533 1.06 -10.29 17.75
N ASP A 534 1.32 -10.07 19.02
CA ASP A 534 2.42 -9.22 19.52
C ASP A 534 3.58 -10.05 20.12
N GLY A 535 3.48 -11.40 20.09
CA GLY A 535 4.42 -12.31 20.72
C GLY A 535 5.08 -13.30 19.77
N ARG A 536 5.84 -14.19 20.40
CA ARG A 536 6.39 -15.42 19.82
C ARG A 536 5.58 -16.59 20.36
N ASN A 537 5.72 -17.76 19.74
CA ASN A 537 5.09 -18.96 20.31
C ASN A 537 5.70 -19.26 21.69
N GLU A 538 4.86 -19.33 22.72
CA GLU A 538 5.23 -19.63 24.11
C GLU A 538 4.68 -20.99 24.57
N ASP A 539 3.87 -21.65 23.74
CA ASP A 539 3.38 -22.98 24.02
C ASP A 539 4.41 -24.05 23.66
N ASN A 540 4.92 -24.76 24.69
CA ASN A 540 5.94 -25.80 24.54
C ASN A 540 5.37 -27.14 24.05
N ASP A 541 4.06 -27.34 24.19
CA ASP A 541 3.36 -28.57 23.77
C ASP A 541 2.82 -28.47 22.35
N SER A 542 2.96 -27.29 21.71
CA SER A 542 2.50 -27.03 20.34
C SER A 542 3.39 -27.66 19.27
N LEU A 543 2.89 -27.64 18.02
CA LEU A 543 3.67 -27.93 16.84
C LEU A 543 4.97 -27.10 16.79
N SER A 544 6.01 -27.67 16.21
CA SER A 544 7.17 -26.86 15.82
C SER A 544 6.83 -25.95 14.62
N LEU A 545 7.60 -24.89 14.43
CA LEU A 545 7.45 -24.03 13.24
C LEU A 545 7.51 -24.84 11.94
N ASP A 546 8.45 -25.78 11.82
CA ASP A 546 8.57 -26.62 10.63
C ASP A 546 7.35 -27.54 10.45
N GLY A 547 6.78 -28.04 11.55
CA GLY A 547 5.53 -28.81 11.57
C GLY A 547 4.35 -27.98 11.06
N LEU A 548 4.19 -26.74 11.57
CA LEU A 548 3.18 -25.80 11.10
C LEU A 548 3.33 -25.52 9.60
N LEU A 549 4.54 -25.15 9.14
CA LEU A 549 4.78 -24.82 7.73
C LEU A 549 4.53 -26.03 6.81
N ALA A 550 4.86 -27.24 7.25
CA ALA A 550 4.57 -28.47 6.52
C ALA A 550 3.06 -28.73 6.45
N GLY A 551 2.35 -28.55 7.56
CA GLY A 551 0.89 -28.63 7.63
C GLY A 551 0.21 -27.66 6.69
N LEU A 552 0.57 -26.39 6.74
CA LEU A 552 0.04 -25.35 5.85
C LEU A 552 0.27 -25.64 4.35
N ARG A 553 1.46 -26.15 3.95
CA ARG A 553 1.73 -26.57 2.57
C ARG A 553 0.82 -27.71 2.12
N THR A 554 0.60 -28.68 2.99
CA THR A 554 -0.28 -29.83 2.71
C THR A 554 -1.72 -29.35 2.49
N GLU A 555 -2.21 -28.50 3.38
CA GLU A 555 -3.56 -27.95 3.28
C GLU A 555 -3.71 -27.00 2.08
N GLN A 556 -2.74 -26.16 1.80
CA GLN A 556 -2.73 -25.25 0.66
C GLN A 556 -2.81 -25.97 -0.69
N SER A 557 -2.31 -27.20 -0.78
CA SER A 557 -2.41 -28.04 -2.00
C SER A 557 -3.83 -28.55 -2.27
N ARG A 558 -4.71 -28.57 -1.25
CA ARG A 558 -6.11 -29.00 -1.36
C ARG A 558 -7.00 -27.83 -1.78
N GLU A 559 -7.08 -26.82 -0.93
CA GLU A 559 -7.90 -25.63 -1.14
C GLU A 559 -7.16 -24.38 -0.69
N SER A 560 -7.07 -23.37 -1.55
CA SER A 560 -6.27 -22.19 -1.29
C SER A 560 -6.94 -21.23 -0.31
N VAL A 561 -6.40 -21.15 0.90
CA VAL A 561 -6.72 -20.13 1.90
C VAL A 561 -5.50 -19.23 2.10
N ARG A 562 -5.71 -17.94 2.25
CA ARG A 562 -4.63 -16.96 2.47
C ARG A 562 -4.55 -16.58 3.95
N MET A 563 -3.37 -16.70 4.56
CA MET A 563 -3.16 -16.28 5.95
C MET A 563 -2.35 -14.99 5.99
N PHE A 564 -3.04 -13.87 6.16
CA PHE A 564 -2.43 -12.58 6.39
C PHE A 564 -2.08 -12.44 7.86
N THR A 565 -0.81 -12.15 8.15
CA THR A 565 -0.36 -11.99 9.54
C THR A 565 -0.01 -10.54 9.83
N ILE A 566 -0.27 -10.10 11.06
CA ILE A 566 0.08 -8.76 11.56
C ILE A 566 1.05 -8.93 12.72
N ALA A 567 2.31 -8.52 12.53
CA ALA A 567 3.31 -8.42 13.59
C ALA A 567 3.06 -7.15 14.37
N TYR A 568 2.54 -7.25 15.60
CA TYR A 568 2.10 -6.12 16.40
C TYR A 568 3.00 -5.90 17.62
N GLY A 569 3.63 -4.71 17.69
CA GLY A 569 4.61 -4.40 18.74
C GLY A 569 6.00 -5.01 18.50
N GLN A 570 6.99 -4.52 19.23
CA GLN A 570 8.42 -4.80 18.98
C GLN A 570 8.81 -6.27 19.24
N ASP A 571 8.07 -6.99 20.08
CA ASP A 571 8.39 -8.37 20.47
C ASP A 571 7.86 -9.41 19.46
N ALA A 572 6.98 -9.01 18.54
CA ALA A 572 6.42 -9.88 17.50
C ALA A 572 7.51 -10.44 16.58
N ASP A 573 7.49 -11.75 16.32
CA ASP A 573 8.43 -12.41 15.41
C ASP A 573 7.98 -12.25 13.95
N LEU A 574 8.26 -11.07 13.37
CA LEU A 574 7.95 -10.78 11.98
C LEU A 574 8.56 -11.82 11.01
N GLY A 575 9.71 -12.42 11.35
CA GLY A 575 10.37 -13.43 10.52
C GLY A 575 9.56 -14.72 10.42
N VAL A 576 9.03 -15.18 11.54
CA VAL A 576 8.12 -16.35 11.62
C VAL A 576 6.81 -16.03 10.91
N LEU A 577 6.19 -14.89 11.20
CA LEU A 577 4.92 -14.48 10.60
C LEU A 577 5.01 -14.34 9.08
N ARG A 578 6.13 -13.86 8.55
CA ARG A 578 6.40 -13.85 7.11
C ARG A 578 6.39 -15.26 6.51
N LYS A 579 7.09 -16.22 7.11
CA LYS A 579 7.11 -17.61 6.62
C LYS A 579 5.70 -18.22 6.60
N ILE A 580 4.88 -17.95 7.61
CA ILE A 580 3.48 -18.41 7.69
C ILE A 580 2.65 -17.82 6.54
N SER A 581 2.75 -16.51 6.31
CA SER A 581 2.04 -15.85 5.22
C SER A 581 2.51 -16.29 3.85
N GLU A 582 3.82 -16.38 3.63
CA GLU A 582 4.42 -16.76 2.35
C GLU A 582 4.00 -18.16 1.90
N VAL A 583 3.97 -19.13 2.81
CA VAL A 583 3.57 -20.52 2.48
C VAL A 583 2.10 -20.61 2.02
N THR A 584 1.28 -19.61 2.38
CA THR A 584 -0.14 -19.50 2.00
C THR A 584 -0.39 -18.45 0.90
N ASN A 585 0.66 -17.99 0.21
CA ASN A 585 0.60 -16.95 -0.82
C ASN A 585 -0.06 -15.64 -0.33
N ALA A 586 0.17 -15.27 0.91
CA ALA A 586 -0.32 -14.06 1.55
C ALA A 586 0.84 -13.13 1.97
N ALA A 587 0.55 -12.09 2.71
CA ALA A 587 1.52 -11.12 3.20
C ALA A 587 1.53 -11.00 4.73
N ALA A 588 2.71 -10.77 5.29
CA ALA A 588 2.86 -10.33 6.66
C ALA A 588 2.99 -8.80 6.72
N TYR A 589 2.24 -8.19 7.60
CA TYR A 589 2.20 -6.75 7.81
C TYR A 589 2.94 -6.36 9.08
N ASP A 590 3.74 -5.32 8.99
CA ASP A 590 4.56 -4.82 10.10
C ASP A 590 3.83 -3.68 10.82
N SER A 591 3.36 -3.93 12.03
CA SER A 591 2.79 -2.97 12.97
C SER A 591 3.57 -2.98 14.29
N ARG A 592 4.89 -3.18 14.22
CA ARG A 592 5.75 -3.16 15.42
C ARG A 592 5.80 -1.78 16.07
N GLU A 593 5.47 -0.72 15.33
CA GLU A 593 5.06 0.57 15.90
C GLU A 593 3.56 0.52 16.23
N PRO A 594 3.15 0.34 17.49
CA PRO A 594 1.76 0.00 17.83
C PRO A 594 0.73 1.05 17.42
N GLY A 595 1.12 2.31 17.30
CA GLY A 595 0.25 3.39 16.81
C GLY A 595 -0.17 3.24 15.35
N SER A 596 0.49 2.39 14.55
CA SER A 596 0.17 2.15 13.14
C SER A 596 -0.95 1.12 12.93
N ILE A 597 -1.43 0.46 13.98
CA ILE A 597 -2.32 -0.70 13.87
C ILE A 597 -3.61 -0.44 13.08
N ASP A 598 -4.21 0.73 13.20
CA ASP A 598 -5.43 1.09 12.46
C ASP A 598 -5.18 1.13 10.93
N GLN A 599 -4.04 1.70 10.52
CA GLN A 599 -3.63 1.74 9.12
C GLN A 599 -3.29 0.35 8.60
N VAL A 600 -2.59 -0.45 9.40
CA VAL A 600 -2.20 -1.82 9.04
C VAL A 600 -3.42 -2.73 8.94
N PHE A 601 -4.36 -2.66 9.88
CA PHE A 601 -5.60 -3.43 9.80
C PHE A 601 -6.42 -3.06 8.55
N THR A 602 -6.52 -1.76 8.24
CA THR A 602 -7.14 -1.26 7.01
C THR A 602 -6.46 -1.84 5.77
N ALA A 603 -5.13 -1.85 5.72
CA ALA A 603 -4.36 -2.42 4.61
C ALA A 603 -4.61 -3.93 4.46
N VAL A 604 -4.66 -4.69 5.56
CA VAL A 604 -4.94 -6.13 5.53
C VAL A 604 -6.34 -6.41 4.99
N VAL A 605 -7.36 -5.73 5.52
CA VAL A 605 -8.76 -5.94 5.08
C VAL A 605 -8.96 -5.51 3.64
N SER A 606 -8.17 -4.56 3.12
CA SER A 606 -8.26 -4.14 1.72
C SER A 606 -7.81 -5.20 0.70
N ASN A 607 -7.28 -6.35 1.15
CA ASN A 607 -6.99 -7.50 0.28
C ASN A 607 -8.23 -8.35 -0.09
N PHE A 608 -9.37 -7.98 0.46
CA PHE A 608 -10.61 -8.75 0.30
C PHE A 608 -11.69 -8.05 -0.52
#